data_b77d1bb16065cc689ebfcd7ed5f71eac
#
_entry.id   b77d1bb16065cc689ebfcd7ed5f71eac
#
_cell.length_a   1.000
_cell.length_b   1.000
_cell.length_c   1.000
_cell.angle_alpha   90.00
_cell.angle_beta   90.00
_cell.angle_gamma   90.00
#
_symmetry.space_group_name_H-M   'P 1'
#
loop_
_entity.id
_entity.type
_entity.pdbx_description
1 polymer ?
#
loop_
_entity_poly.entity_id
_entity_poly.type
_entity_poly.pdbx_seq_one_letter_code
_entity_poly.pdbx_strand_id
1 'polypeptide(L)'
;MDTRMRPSALGFVAVFAALSAFAVPATAQDLTGTLKKVKDTGSISLGHRESSLPFSYYDDNQKVVGYAYELCDKLADAVQAELKMDKLERKLVAVTSANRIPLLTSGGIDLECGSTTNNLERQKEVSFTLTHYVTATRFVSKKANNYKSLDDLKGKTIVSTAGTSNIKLVTGLNTERNLGMTIIPAKDHADAFLMVETDRAAAFAMDDILIASLVAVSKTPDAYVISEEALSVEPYGSMLRKDDPAFKKVIDDAMLAMFKDGTIEKLYDKWFMNPIPPKNVTLNVPISAQFKKVIANPTDSGDPKDYAD
;
A
#
# COMPACT_ATOMS: atom_id res chain seq x y z
N MET A 1 -18.37 97.58 37.22
CA MET A 1 -17.12 97.12 36.62
C MET A 1 -17.29 95.67 36.34
N ASP A 2 -17.59 95.36 35.11
CA ASP A 2 -18.06 94.05 34.70
C ASP A 2 -17.00 93.44 33.76
N THR A 3 -16.40 92.39 34.17
CA THR A 3 -15.38 91.68 33.39
C THR A 3 -15.89 90.23 33.10
N ARG A 4 -16.50 90.12 31.90
CA ARG A 4 -16.93 88.79 31.39
C ARG A 4 -15.74 88.04 30.82
N MET A 5 -15.41 86.85 31.38
CA MET A 5 -14.49 85.89 30.79
C MET A 5 -15.20 85.02 29.74
N ARG A 6 -14.58 84.89 28.56
CA ARG A 6 -14.99 83.99 27.49
C ARG A 6 -14.30 82.64 27.65
N PRO A 7 -14.99 81.57 27.44
CA PRO A 7 -14.33 80.24 27.44
C PRO A 7 -13.73 79.93 26.08
N SER A 8 -12.49 79.46 26.08
CA SER A 8 -11.75 78.91 24.93
C SER A 8 -12.24 77.54 24.57
N ALA A 9 -12.64 77.26 23.34
CA ALA A 9 -12.96 75.97 22.79
C ALA A 9 -11.66 75.23 22.41
N LEU A 10 -11.33 74.15 23.10
CA LEU A 10 -10.30 73.17 22.66
C LEU A 10 -10.95 72.27 21.60
N GLY A 11 -10.44 72.36 20.36
CA GLY A 11 -10.77 71.41 19.30
C GLY A 11 -10.02 70.08 19.47
N PHE A 12 -10.73 69.02 19.66
CA PHE A 12 -10.18 67.64 19.61
C PHE A 12 -10.03 67.23 18.10
N VAL A 13 -8.78 67.10 17.66
CA VAL A 13 -8.46 66.47 16.35
C VAL A 13 -8.39 64.97 16.54
N ALA A 14 -9.39 64.27 16.07
CA ALA A 14 -9.37 62.79 16.04
C ALA A 14 -8.54 62.32 14.82
N VAL A 15 -7.36 61.82 15.07
CA VAL A 15 -6.53 61.16 14.05
C VAL A 15 -7.06 59.74 13.85
N PHE A 16 -7.75 59.51 12.73
CA PHE A 16 -8.10 58.17 12.26
C PHE A 16 -6.86 57.53 11.63
N ALA A 17 -6.18 56.64 12.37
CA ALA A 17 -5.16 55.78 11.83
C ALA A 17 -5.83 54.68 11.00
N ALA A 18 -5.82 54.76 9.69
CA ALA A 18 -6.25 53.71 8.77
C ALA A 18 -5.20 52.59 8.81
N LEU A 19 -5.51 51.47 9.51
CA LEU A 19 -4.76 50.20 9.35
C LEU A 19 -5.04 49.60 7.97
N SER A 20 -4.14 49.89 7.03
CA SER A 20 -4.09 49.15 5.74
C SER A 20 -3.59 47.76 6.00
N ALA A 21 -4.48 46.76 6.09
CA ALA A 21 -4.13 45.36 6.09
C ALA A 21 -3.50 45.03 4.73
N PHE A 22 -2.17 44.91 4.68
CA PHE A 22 -1.47 44.32 3.55
C PHE A 22 -1.87 42.83 3.48
N ALA A 23 -2.82 42.50 2.60
CA ALA A 23 -3.04 41.12 2.17
C ALA A 23 -1.76 40.66 1.43
N VAL A 24 -0.93 39.91 2.10
CA VAL A 24 0.18 39.20 1.46
C VAL A 24 -0.47 38.26 0.44
N PRO A 25 -0.20 38.39 -0.87
CA PRO A 25 -0.70 37.42 -1.82
C PRO A 25 -0.11 36.06 -1.41
N ALA A 26 -0.96 35.07 -1.13
CA ALA A 26 -0.54 33.69 -1.00
C ALA A 26 0.08 33.32 -2.36
N THR A 27 1.39 33.26 -2.44
CA THR A 27 2.08 32.74 -3.62
C THR A 27 1.58 31.31 -3.79
N ALA A 28 0.81 31.07 -4.84
CA ALA A 28 0.49 29.71 -5.25
C ALA A 28 1.84 29.00 -5.44
N GLN A 29 2.13 28.04 -4.56
CA GLN A 29 3.36 27.26 -4.66
C GLN A 29 3.31 26.53 -6.01
N ASP A 30 4.30 26.78 -6.88
CA ASP A 30 4.35 26.13 -8.17
C ASP A 30 4.31 24.62 -8.00
N LEU A 31 3.34 23.98 -8.66
CA LEU A 31 3.20 22.54 -8.63
C LEU A 31 4.46 21.89 -9.23
N THR A 32 4.97 20.87 -8.58
CA THR A 32 6.14 20.10 -9.02
C THR A 32 5.82 18.59 -9.04
N GLY A 33 6.72 17.78 -9.58
CA GLY A 33 6.64 16.33 -9.51
C GLY A 33 5.33 15.75 -10.06
N THR A 34 4.78 14.79 -9.35
CA THR A 34 3.55 14.07 -9.74
C THR A 34 2.33 14.98 -9.77
N LEU A 35 2.20 15.91 -8.81
CA LEU A 35 1.04 16.83 -8.80
C LEU A 35 1.01 17.70 -10.06
N LYS A 36 2.17 18.21 -10.49
CA LYS A 36 2.25 18.99 -11.74
C LYS A 36 1.88 18.12 -12.94
N LYS A 37 2.46 16.92 -13.07
CA LYS A 37 2.14 15.97 -14.15
C LYS A 37 0.63 15.71 -14.20
N VAL A 38 0.01 15.37 -13.06
CA VAL A 38 -1.42 15.08 -12.97
C VAL A 38 -2.27 16.27 -13.38
N LYS A 39 -1.91 17.48 -12.92
CA LYS A 39 -2.61 18.71 -13.30
C LYS A 39 -2.54 18.99 -14.80
N ASP A 40 -1.35 18.83 -15.38
CA ASP A 40 -1.10 19.12 -16.80
C ASP A 40 -1.77 18.09 -17.73
N THR A 41 -1.82 16.79 -17.32
CA THR A 41 -2.33 15.70 -18.16
C THR A 41 -3.80 15.36 -17.91
N GLY A 42 -4.39 15.84 -16.80
CA GLY A 42 -5.74 15.46 -16.38
C GLY A 42 -5.87 14.00 -15.95
N SER A 43 -4.76 13.30 -15.72
CA SER A 43 -4.77 11.86 -15.42
C SER A 43 -3.73 11.44 -14.38
N ILE A 44 -4.07 10.42 -13.57
CA ILE A 44 -3.16 9.70 -12.68
C ILE A 44 -3.03 8.25 -13.12
N SER A 45 -1.80 7.72 -13.17
CA SER A 45 -1.53 6.33 -13.58
C SER A 45 -1.40 5.45 -12.35
N LEU A 46 -2.33 4.50 -12.18
CA LEU A 46 -2.38 3.55 -11.07
C LEU A 46 -1.83 2.20 -11.53
N GLY A 47 -0.75 1.75 -10.92
CA GLY A 47 -0.17 0.44 -11.15
C GLY A 47 -0.95 -0.64 -10.38
N HIS A 48 -1.70 -1.49 -11.08
CA HIS A 48 -2.48 -2.55 -10.47
C HIS A 48 -1.88 -3.94 -10.72
N ARG A 49 -2.27 -4.91 -9.86
CA ARG A 49 -1.89 -6.32 -10.02
C ARG A 49 -3.02 -7.10 -10.68
N GLU A 50 -2.66 -8.23 -11.28
CA GLU A 50 -3.61 -9.13 -11.94
C GLU A 50 -4.05 -10.29 -11.04
N SER A 51 -3.20 -10.69 -10.07
CA SER A 51 -3.41 -11.88 -9.22
C SER A 51 -2.97 -11.73 -7.76
N SER A 52 -3.02 -10.51 -7.19
CA SER A 52 -2.71 -10.28 -5.76
C SER A 52 -3.99 -10.16 -4.91
N LEU A 53 -4.79 -11.23 -4.89
CA LEU A 53 -6.01 -11.32 -4.07
C LEU A 53 -5.66 -11.26 -2.56
N PRO A 54 -6.33 -10.48 -1.71
CA PRO A 54 -7.46 -9.59 -1.98
C PRO A 54 -7.07 -8.12 -2.24
N PHE A 55 -5.79 -7.80 -2.50
CA PHE A 55 -5.29 -6.42 -2.57
C PHE A 55 -5.53 -5.75 -3.91
N SER A 56 -5.20 -6.43 -5.02
CA SER A 56 -5.36 -5.93 -6.38
C SER A 56 -5.35 -7.10 -7.35
N TYR A 57 -6.47 -7.31 -8.05
CA TYR A 57 -6.65 -8.45 -8.93
C TYR A 57 -7.83 -8.22 -9.89
N TYR A 58 -8.00 -9.09 -10.88
CA TYR A 58 -9.17 -9.08 -11.74
C TYR A 58 -10.32 -9.91 -11.17
N ASP A 59 -11.53 -9.33 -11.15
CA ASP A 59 -12.75 -10.10 -10.91
C ASP A 59 -13.17 -10.91 -12.16
N ASP A 60 -14.28 -11.64 -12.05
CA ASP A 60 -14.83 -12.45 -13.16
C ASP A 60 -15.21 -11.62 -14.41
N ASN A 61 -15.39 -10.30 -14.25
CA ASN A 61 -15.71 -9.38 -15.34
C ASN A 61 -14.45 -8.66 -15.88
N GLN A 62 -13.26 -9.12 -15.53
CA GLN A 62 -11.98 -8.49 -15.89
C GLN A 62 -11.84 -7.05 -15.36
N LYS A 63 -12.57 -6.70 -14.32
CA LYS A 63 -12.45 -5.41 -13.65
C LYS A 63 -11.40 -5.51 -12.55
N VAL A 64 -10.53 -4.51 -12.45
CA VAL A 64 -9.58 -4.40 -11.34
C VAL A 64 -10.34 -4.10 -10.05
N VAL A 65 -10.13 -4.91 -9.04
CA VAL A 65 -10.74 -4.81 -7.72
C VAL A 65 -9.72 -5.14 -6.63
N GLY A 66 -10.04 -4.87 -5.39
CA GLY A 66 -9.23 -5.25 -4.24
C GLY A 66 -9.01 -4.11 -3.24
N TYR A 67 -8.55 -4.48 -2.07
CA TYR A 67 -8.33 -3.58 -0.93
C TYR A 67 -7.37 -2.43 -1.27
N ALA A 68 -6.18 -2.74 -1.76
CA ALA A 68 -5.17 -1.73 -2.08
C ALA A 68 -5.56 -0.90 -3.32
N TYR A 69 -6.24 -1.52 -4.30
CA TYR A 69 -6.75 -0.79 -5.45
C TYR A 69 -7.83 0.23 -5.04
N GLU A 70 -8.79 -0.17 -4.19
CA GLU A 70 -9.83 0.74 -3.71
C GLU A 70 -9.26 1.85 -2.82
N LEU A 71 -8.23 1.53 -2.02
CA LEU A 71 -7.48 2.52 -1.25
C LEU A 71 -6.83 3.56 -2.18
N CYS A 72 -6.12 3.10 -3.24
CA CYS A 72 -5.51 3.98 -4.23
C CYS A 72 -6.53 4.84 -4.97
N ASP A 73 -7.72 4.34 -5.25
CA ASP A 73 -8.77 5.13 -5.91
C ASP A 73 -9.22 6.29 -5.00
N LYS A 74 -9.35 6.05 -3.69
CA LYS A 74 -9.60 7.11 -2.70
C LYS A 74 -8.44 8.11 -2.57
N LEU A 75 -7.19 7.64 -2.70
CA LEU A 75 -6.03 8.52 -2.74
C LEU A 75 -6.03 9.39 -4.02
N ALA A 76 -6.47 8.84 -5.14
CA ALA A 76 -6.66 9.61 -6.37
C ALA A 76 -7.77 10.67 -6.24
N ASP A 77 -8.86 10.40 -5.49
CA ASP A 77 -9.87 11.40 -5.14
C ASP A 77 -9.27 12.56 -4.33
N ALA A 78 -8.40 12.26 -3.37
CA ALA A 78 -7.70 13.27 -2.59
C ALA A 78 -6.78 14.15 -3.47
N VAL A 79 -6.05 13.53 -4.40
CA VAL A 79 -5.23 14.26 -5.39
C VAL A 79 -6.11 15.17 -6.27
N GLN A 80 -7.26 14.67 -6.73
CA GLN A 80 -8.23 15.46 -7.52
C GLN A 80 -8.71 16.68 -6.74
N ALA A 81 -9.05 16.50 -5.45
CA ALA A 81 -9.51 17.57 -4.58
C ALA A 81 -8.42 18.61 -4.32
N GLU A 82 -7.19 18.18 -4.01
CA GLU A 82 -6.03 19.05 -3.80
C GLU A 82 -5.75 19.93 -5.02
N LEU A 83 -5.79 19.32 -6.21
CA LEU A 83 -5.57 20.03 -7.48
C LEU A 83 -6.79 20.85 -7.95
N LYS A 84 -7.91 20.82 -7.22
CA LYS A 84 -9.17 21.47 -7.57
C LYS A 84 -9.56 21.18 -9.03
N MET A 85 -9.61 19.89 -9.37
CA MET A 85 -9.98 19.41 -10.69
C MET A 85 -11.42 18.92 -10.69
N ASP A 86 -12.21 19.27 -11.69
CA ASP A 86 -13.59 18.78 -11.83
C ASP A 86 -13.59 17.27 -12.14
N LYS A 87 -12.58 16.80 -12.85
CA LYS A 87 -12.41 15.39 -13.24
C LYS A 87 -10.93 15.00 -13.25
N LEU A 88 -10.66 13.79 -12.78
CA LEU A 88 -9.35 13.14 -12.88
C LEU A 88 -9.51 11.76 -13.49
N GLU A 89 -8.86 11.49 -14.62
CA GLU A 89 -8.83 10.17 -15.24
C GLU A 89 -7.90 9.24 -14.46
N ARG A 90 -8.38 8.01 -14.14
CA ARG A 90 -7.55 6.92 -13.58
C ARG A 90 -7.09 6.01 -14.71
N LYS A 91 -5.82 6.11 -15.09
CA LYS A 91 -5.19 5.21 -16.08
C LYS A 91 -4.68 3.98 -15.35
N LEU A 92 -5.22 2.81 -15.67
CA LEU A 92 -4.82 1.54 -15.07
C LEU A 92 -3.68 0.92 -15.87
N VAL A 93 -2.59 0.58 -15.19
CA VAL A 93 -1.40 -0.04 -15.77
C VAL A 93 -1.09 -1.34 -15.02
N ALA A 94 -1.16 -2.47 -15.73
CA ALA A 94 -0.86 -3.77 -15.13
C ALA A 94 0.63 -3.87 -14.79
N VAL A 95 0.94 -4.25 -13.55
CA VAL A 95 2.30 -4.45 -13.06
C VAL A 95 2.49 -5.81 -12.40
N THR A 96 3.70 -6.34 -12.50
CA THR A 96 4.15 -7.52 -11.77
C THR A 96 4.99 -7.11 -10.55
N SER A 97 5.28 -8.06 -9.65
CA SER A 97 6.21 -7.80 -8.56
C SER A 97 7.61 -7.40 -9.04
N ALA A 98 8.01 -7.87 -10.24
CA ALA A 98 9.34 -7.61 -10.79
C ALA A 98 9.46 -6.24 -11.48
N ASN A 99 8.38 -5.73 -12.13
CA ASN A 99 8.46 -4.50 -12.94
C ASN A 99 7.86 -3.25 -12.27
N ARG A 100 7.15 -3.38 -11.14
CA ARG A 100 6.46 -2.26 -10.48
C ARG A 100 7.40 -1.14 -10.04
N ILE A 101 8.58 -1.46 -9.47
CA ILE A 101 9.56 -0.44 -9.06
C ILE A 101 10.16 0.27 -10.29
N PRO A 102 10.68 -0.41 -11.31
CA PRO A 102 11.12 0.23 -12.55
C PRO A 102 10.06 1.10 -13.22
N LEU A 103 8.80 0.65 -13.28
CA LEU A 103 7.71 1.44 -13.88
C LEU A 103 7.38 2.68 -13.06
N LEU A 104 7.45 2.61 -11.73
CA LEU A 104 7.24 3.75 -10.86
C LEU A 104 8.36 4.79 -11.00
N THR A 105 9.61 4.35 -10.93
CA THR A 105 10.79 5.24 -11.00
C THR A 105 10.94 5.90 -12.36
N SER A 106 10.56 5.23 -13.45
CA SER A 106 10.55 5.80 -14.81
C SER A 106 9.34 6.70 -15.10
N GLY A 107 8.35 6.78 -14.18
CA GLY A 107 7.13 7.59 -14.38
C GLY A 107 6.05 6.90 -15.21
N GLY A 108 6.17 5.60 -15.50
CA GLY A 108 5.14 4.80 -16.16
C GLY A 108 3.87 4.66 -15.32
N ILE A 109 4.02 4.64 -13.99
CA ILE A 109 2.93 4.74 -13.02
C ILE A 109 3.22 5.85 -12.01
N ASP A 110 2.18 6.37 -11.36
CA ASP A 110 2.28 7.42 -10.33
C ASP A 110 2.13 6.86 -8.93
N LEU A 111 1.30 5.84 -8.75
CA LEU A 111 1.03 5.16 -7.50
C LEU A 111 0.92 3.66 -7.78
N GLU A 112 1.60 2.84 -7.01
CA GLU A 112 1.50 1.37 -7.12
C GLU A 112 0.50 0.85 -6.08
N CYS A 113 -0.50 0.13 -6.54
CA CYS A 113 -1.71 -0.25 -5.82
C CYS A 113 -1.80 -1.78 -5.67
N GLY A 114 -0.80 -2.37 -5.05
CA GLY A 114 -0.71 -3.82 -4.91
C GLY A 114 -0.41 -4.28 -3.48
N SER A 115 0.24 -5.43 -3.40
CA SER A 115 0.70 -6.06 -2.16
C SER A 115 2.22 -5.87 -2.04
N THR A 116 2.65 -4.66 -1.70
CA THR A 116 4.07 -4.34 -1.69
C THR A 116 4.60 -4.13 -0.29
N THR A 117 5.50 -5.02 0.11
CA THR A 117 6.26 -4.88 1.35
C THR A 117 7.08 -3.61 1.32
N ASN A 118 6.86 -2.75 2.29
CA ASN A 118 7.72 -1.64 2.64
C ASN A 118 8.92 -2.18 3.42
N ASN A 119 10.13 -1.93 2.94
CA ASN A 119 11.35 -2.26 3.65
C ASN A 119 12.46 -1.24 3.36
N LEU A 120 13.47 -1.20 4.22
CA LEU A 120 14.56 -0.23 4.15
C LEU A 120 15.36 -0.29 2.83
N GLU A 121 15.41 -1.47 2.18
CA GLU A 121 16.08 -1.60 0.88
C GLU A 121 15.30 -0.86 -0.21
N ARG A 122 13.99 -1.09 -0.31
CA ARG A 122 13.10 -0.44 -1.29
C ARG A 122 12.97 1.06 -1.05
N GLN A 123 13.01 1.51 0.20
CA GLN A 123 12.99 2.93 0.55
C GLN A 123 14.20 3.71 0.04
N LYS A 124 15.28 3.04 -0.40
CA LYS A 124 16.39 3.69 -1.11
C LYS A 124 16.00 4.15 -2.50
N GLU A 125 15.03 3.50 -3.13
CA GLU A 125 14.61 3.73 -4.52
C GLU A 125 13.24 4.42 -4.65
N VAL A 126 12.31 4.13 -3.74
CA VAL A 126 10.91 4.62 -3.77
C VAL A 126 10.47 5.09 -2.39
N SER A 127 9.41 5.87 -2.33
CA SER A 127 8.68 6.18 -1.10
C SER A 127 7.45 5.29 -0.96
N PHE A 128 6.93 5.18 0.25
CA PHE A 128 5.73 4.42 0.57
C PHE A 128 4.68 5.31 1.24
N THR A 129 3.42 4.95 1.11
CA THR A 129 2.33 5.48 1.95
C THR A 129 2.49 4.96 3.37
N LEU A 130 1.71 5.49 4.29
CA LEU A 130 1.52 4.85 5.59
C LEU A 130 1.12 3.38 5.39
N THR A 131 1.60 2.51 6.28
CA THR A 131 1.33 1.07 6.24
C THR A 131 -0.17 0.81 6.34
N HIS A 132 -0.71 0.05 5.39
CA HIS A 132 -2.15 -0.26 5.32
C HIS A 132 -2.47 -1.74 5.59
N TYR A 133 -1.46 -2.59 5.77
CA TYR A 133 -1.59 -4.01 6.12
C TYR A 133 -0.28 -4.52 6.72
N VAL A 134 -0.35 -5.56 7.56
CA VAL A 134 0.84 -6.27 8.07
C VAL A 134 0.63 -7.76 7.93
N THR A 135 1.57 -8.44 7.28
CA THR A 135 1.55 -9.87 6.98
C THR A 135 2.90 -10.51 7.33
N ALA A 136 3.08 -11.78 7.02
CA ALA A 136 4.31 -12.52 7.24
C ALA A 136 4.58 -13.47 6.07
N THR A 137 5.85 -13.69 5.72
CA THR A 137 6.21 -14.76 4.80
C THR A 137 5.99 -16.12 5.46
N ARG A 138 5.26 -16.97 4.76
CA ARG A 138 5.04 -18.39 5.10
C ARG A 138 5.21 -19.24 3.84
N PHE A 139 4.94 -20.52 3.91
CA PHE A 139 4.80 -21.35 2.71
C PHE A 139 3.50 -22.15 2.75
N VAL A 140 2.96 -22.43 1.56
CA VAL A 140 1.85 -23.35 1.36
C VAL A 140 2.37 -24.62 0.67
N SER A 141 1.87 -25.77 1.07
CA SER A 141 2.14 -27.06 0.44
C SER A 141 0.89 -27.92 0.42
N LYS A 142 0.90 -29.02 -0.35
CA LYS A 142 -0.14 -30.03 -0.25
C LYS A 142 -0.08 -30.70 1.16
N LYS A 143 -1.23 -30.81 1.81
CA LYS A 143 -1.38 -31.37 3.15
C LYS A 143 -0.81 -32.78 3.25
N ALA A 144 -0.94 -33.57 2.17
CA ALA A 144 -0.39 -34.94 2.08
C ALA A 144 1.13 -35.01 2.27
N ASN A 145 1.86 -33.92 1.98
CA ASN A 145 3.32 -33.86 2.12
C ASN A 145 3.77 -33.66 3.57
N ASN A 146 2.88 -33.19 4.46
CA ASN A 146 3.12 -32.96 5.88
C ASN A 146 4.35 -32.10 6.21
N TYR A 147 4.69 -31.10 5.36
CA TYR A 147 5.75 -30.14 5.66
C TYR A 147 5.27 -29.12 6.68
N LYS A 148 6.01 -28.94 7.78
CA LYS A 148 5.66 -28.04 8.88
C LYS A 148 6.60 -26.86 9.02
N SER A 149 7.87 -27.05 8.64
CA SER A 149 8.93 -26.08 8.75
C SER A 149 9.70 -25.94 7.43
N LEU A 150 10.51 -24.89 7.33
CA LEU A 150 11.38 -24.69 6.17
C LEU A 150 12.42 -25.85 6.03
N ASP A 151 12.82 -26.46 7.15
CA ASP A 151 13.78 -27.57 7.16
C ASP A 151 13.21 -28.86 6.52
N ASP A 152 11.89 -29.06 6.54
CA ASP A 152 11.22 -30.17 5.87
C ASP A 152 11.28 -30.07 4.33
N LEU A 153 11.60 -28.87 3.82
CA LEU A 153 11.76 -28.59 2.40
C LEU A 153 13.20 -28.82 1.90
N LYS A 154 14.09 -29.31 2.75
CA LYS A 154 15.50 -29.61 2.39
C LYS A 154 15.56 -30.50 1.15
N GLY A 155 16.37 -30.09 0.16
CA GLY A 155 16.54 -30.75 -1.12
C GLY A 155 15.34 -30.74 -2.06
N LYS A 156 14.25 -30.01 -1.70
CA LYS A 156 13.04 -29.93 -2.52
C LYS A 156 13.11 -28.76 -3.49
N THR A 157 12.27 -28.84 -4.54
CA THR A 157 11.97 -27.70 -5.41
C THR A 157 10.85 -26.89 -4.79
N ILE A 158 11.08 -25.62 -4.55
CA ILE A 158 10.08 -24.66 -4.10
C ILE A 158 9.93 -23.53 -5.11
N VAL A 159 8.81 -22.85 -5.08
CA VAL A 159 8.55 -21.70 -5.93
C VAL A 159 8.33 -20.45 -5.08
N SER A 160 8.70 -19.28 -5.59
CA SER A 160 8.29 -17.98 -5.07
C SER A 160 8.16 -17.00 -6.24
N THR A 161 7.40 -15.92 -6.05
CA THR A 161 7.18 -14.95 -7.12
C THR A 161 8.41 -14.07 -7.32
N ALA A 162 8.83 -13.91 -8.56
CA ALA A 162 9.98 -13.08 -8.94
C ALA A 162 9.78 -11.61 -8.50
N GLY A 163 10.86 -10.95 -8.02
CA GLY A 163 10.84 -9.55 -7.60
C GLY A 163 10.18 -9.29 -6.24
N THR A 164 9.90 -10.33 -5.46
CA THR A 164 9.35 -10.21 -4.10
C THR A 164 10.44 -10.21 -3.03
N SER A 165 10.13 -9.69 -1.83
CA SER A 165 10.93 -9.87 -0.61
C SER A 165 11.02 -11.35 -0.23
N ASN A 166 9.95 -12.10 -0.45
CA ASN A 166 9.85 -13.52 -0.11
C ASN A 166 10.88 -14.38 -0.85
N ILE A 167 11.05 -14.22 -2.17
CA ILE A 167 12.05 -15.01 -2.91
C ILE A 167 13.48 -14.68 -2.44
N LYS A 168 13.77 -13.40 -2.11
CA LYS A 168 15.05 -12.99 -1.53
C LYS A 168 15.26 -13.65 -0.17
N LEU A 169 14.24 -13.60 0.70
CA LEU A 169 14.28 -14.18 2.04
C LEU A 169 14.54 -15.69 1.99
N VAL A 170 13.73 -16.45 1.25
CA VAL A 170 13.90 -17.90 1.21
C VAL A 170 15.20 -18.34 0.52
N THR A 171 15.71 -17.54 -0.43
CA THR A 171 17.05 -17.77 -1.02
C THR A 171 18.14 -17.58 0.02
N GLY A 172 18.04 -16.52 0.84
CA GLY A 172 18.98 -16.28 1.94
C GLY A 172 18.94 -17.41 2.97
N LEU A 173 17.76 -17.79 3.45
CA LEU A 173 17.56 -18.88 4.42
C LEU A 173 18.03 -20.24 3.85
N ASN A 174 17.81 -20.50 2.56
CA ASN A 174 18.31 -21.71 1.89
C ASN A 174 19.85 -21.81 1.98
N THR A 175 20.55 -20.71 1.77
CA THR A 175 22.00 -20.63 1.86
C THR A 175 22.48 -20.75 3.32
N GLU A 176 21.91 -19.93 4.20
CA GLU A 176 22.26 -19.84 5.62
C GLU A 176 22.10 -21.19 6.35
N ARG A 177 20.97 -21.86 6.11
CA ARG A 177 20.64 -23.15 6.76
C ARG A 177 21.13 -24.37 5.98
N ASN A 178 21.84 -24.21 4.85
CA ASN A 178 22.31 -25.29 3.97
C ASN A 178 21.18 -26.28 3.59
N LEU A 179 20.04 -25.75 3.16
CA LEU A 179 18.86 -26.59 2.88
C LEU A 179 18.93 -27.25 1.51
N GLY A 180 19.77 -26.79 0.60
CA GLY A 180 19.91 -27.37 -0.74
C GLY A 180 18.63 -27.37 -1.57
N MET A 181 17.72 -26.42 -1.29
CA MET A 181 16.48 -26.25 -2.06
C MET A 181 16.78 -25.70 -3.46
N THR A 182 16.02 -26.14 -4.45
CA THR A 182 15.96 -25.50 -5.76
C THR A 182 14.82 -24.48 -5.73
N ILE A 183 15.13 -23.17 -5.90
CA ILE A 183 14.13 -22.11 -5.84
C ILE A 183 13.81 -21.66 -7.25
N ILE A 184 12.53 -21.79 -7.67
CA ILE A 184 12.04 -21.40 -8.99
C ILE A 184 11.30 -20.06 -8.88
N PRO A 185 11.70 -19.02 -9.67
CA PRO A 185 10.93 -17.80 -9.76
C PRO A 185 9.70 -17.99 -10.66
N ALA A 186 8.50 -17.64 -10.17
CA ALA A 186 7.29 -17.56 -11.00
C ALA A 186 7.00 -16.12 -11.40
N LYS A 187 6.26 -15.90 -12.48
CA LYS A 187 5.88 -14.57 -12.97
C LYS A 187 4.98 -13.83 -11.99
N ASP A 188 3.98 -14.55 -11.45
CA ASP A 188 3.04 -13.99 -10.47
C ASP A 188 2.59 -15.05 -9.43
N HIS A 189 1.69 -14.65 -8.54
CA HIS A 189 1.29 -15.50 -7.41
C HIS A 189 0.42 -16.67 -7.86
N ALA A 190 -0.44 -16.48 -8.85
CA ALA A 190 -1.30 -17.56 -9.37
C ALA A 190 -0.46 -18.62 -10.10
N ASP A 191 0.50 -18.20 -10.93
CA ASP A 191 1.45 -19.11 -11.59
C ASP A 191 2.26 -19.92 -10.55
N ALA A 192 2.72 -19.26 -9.47
CA ALA A 192 3.45 -19.91 -8.40
C ALA A 192 2.59 -20.98 -7.69
N PHE A 193 1.36 -20.63 -7.35
CA PHE A 193 0.46 -21.57 -6.68
C PHE A 193 0.10 -22.76 -7.60
N LEU A 194 -0.13 -22.51 -8.90
CA LEU A 194 -0.38 -23.57 -9.89
C LEU A 194 0.78 -24.57 -9.96
N MET A 195 2.03 -24.14 -9.73
CA MET A 195 3.16 -25.09 -9.68
C MET A 195 3.07 -26.05 -8.49
N VAL A 196 2.49 -25.63 -7.36
CA VAL A 196 2.21 -26.52 -6.23
C VAL A 196 1.00 -27.43 -6.53
N GLU A 197 -0.05 -26.88 -7.14
CA GLU A 197 -1.23 -27.66 -7.55
C GLU A 197 -0.86 -28.83 -8.47
N THR A 198 0.08 -28.60 -9.40
CA THR A 198 0.53 -29.56 -10.43
C THR A 198 1.77 -30.34 -10.07
N ASP A 199 2.20 -30.34 -8.79
CA ASP A 199 3.37 -31.06 -8.27
C ASP A 199 4.73 -30.68 -8.93
N ARG A 200 4.80 -29.50 -9.57
CA ARG A 200 6.04 -28.96 -10.13
C ARG A 200 6.91 -28.29 -9.06
N ALA A 201 6.32 -27.91 -7.94
CA ALA A 201 7.01 -27.44 -6.74
C ALA A 201 6.39 -28.07 -5.49
N ALA A 202 7.22 -28.39 -4.51
CA ALA A 202 6.80 -28.97 -3.24
C ALA A 202 6.06 -27.94 -2.35
N ALA A 203 6.43 -26.67 -2.45
CA ALA A 203 5.84 -25.57 -1.70
C ALA A 203 5.96 -24.23 -2.45
N PHE A 204 5.07 -23.30 -2.12
CA PHE A 204 5.13 -21.91 -2.55
C PHE A 204 5.34 -21.01 -1.34
N ALA A 205 6.46 -20.28 -1.31
CA ALA A 205 6.80 -19.33 -0.26
C ALA A 205 6.36 -17.92 -0.64
N MET A 206 5.46 -17.33 0.17
CA MET A 206 4.84 -16.03 -0.07
C MET A 206 4.20 -15.52 1.23
N ASP A 207 3.67 -14.31 1.21
CA ASP A 207 2.93 -13.72 2.30
C ASP A 207 1.65 -14.52 2.60
N ASP A 208 1.42 -14.78 3.87
CA ASP A 208 0.37 -15.69 4.35
C ASP A 208 -1.02 -15.33 3.83
N ILE A 209 -1.36 -14.06 3.79
CA ILE A 209 -2.65 -13.60 3.29
C ILE A 209 -2.82 -13.88 1.78
N LEU A 210 -1.76 -13.75 0.98
CA LEU A 210 -1.81 -14.02 -0.46
C LEU A 210 -1.99 -15.52 -0.72
N ILE A 211 -1.23 -16.37 -0.03
CA ILE A 211 -1.39 -17.82 -0.16
C ILE A 211 -2.71 -18.32 0.42
N ALA A 212 -3.17 -17.78 1.55
CA ALA A 212 -4.49 -18.12 2.12
C ALA A 212 -5.62 -17.78 1.14
N SER A 213 -5.53 -16.64 0.48
CA SER A 213 -6.51 -16.21 -0.52
C SER A 213 -6.52 -17.12 -1.76
N LEU A 214 -5.34 -17.52 -2.26
CA LEU A 214 -5.24 -18.46 -3.39
C LEU A 214 -5.77 -19.84 -3.02
N VAL A 215 -5.47 -20.33 -1.82
CA VAL A 215 -6.03 -21.58 -1.30
C VAL A 215 -7.56 -21.49 -1.24
N ALA A 216 -8.09 -20.42 -0.67
CA ALA A 216 -9.54 -20.25 -0.50
C ALA A 216 -10.31 -20.24 -1.84
N VAL A 217 -9.71 -19.72 -2.92
CA VAL A 217 -10.34 -19.73 -4.25
C VAL A 217 -9.95 -20.95 -5.10
N SER A 218 -9.11 -21.85 -4.61
CA SER A 218 -8.73 -23.07 -5.32
C SER A 218 -9.91 -24.05 -5.47
N LYS A 219 -9.74 -25.09 -6.26
CA LYS A 219 -10.76 -26.14 -6.43
C LYS A 219 -10.87 -27.05 -5.21
N THR A 220 -9.79 -27.19 -4.46
CA THR A 220 -9.66 -28.15 -3.33
C THR A 220 -8.95 -27.48 -2.15
N PRO A 221 -9.56 -26.46 -1.50
CA PRO A 221 -8.89 -25.69 -0.44
C PRO A 221 -8.41 -26.58 0.72
N ASP A 222 -9.14 -27.64 1.07
CA ASP A 222 -8.78 -28.57 2.15
C ASP A 222 -7.55 -29.44 1.85
N ALA A 223 -7.08 -29.45 0.59
CA ALA A 223 -5.90 -30.21 0.18
C ALA A 223 -4.58 -29.53 0.56
N TYR A 224 -4.62 -28.27 1.00
CA TYR A 224 -3.44 -27.46 1.29
C TYR A 224 -3.31 -27.14 2.77
N VAL A 225 -2.07 -26.87 3.17
CA VAL A 225 -1.71 -26.38 4.50
C VAL A 225 -0.70 -25.24 4.37
N ILE A 226 -0.90 -24.19 5.16
CA ILE A 226 0.04 -23.08 5.29
C ILE A 226 0.88 -23.34 6.54
N SER A 227 2.20 -23.13 6.45
CA SER A 227 3.11 -23.33 7.58
C SER A 227 2.74 -22.43 8.77
N GLU A 228 2.92 -22.95 9.98
CA GLU A 228 2.72 -22.16 11.21
C GLU A 228 3.87 -21.17 11.45
N GLU A 229 5.08 -21.53 11.01
CA GLU A 229 6.28 -20.69 11.16
C GLU A 229 6.16 -19.45 10.27
N ALA A 230 6.21 -18.27 10.89
CA ALA A 230 6.37 -16.99 10.19
C ALA A 230 7.87 -16.72 9.98
N LEU A 231 8.28 -16.53 8.73
CA LEU A 231 9.68 -16.32 8.36
C LEU A 231 10.09 -14.84 8.40
N SER A 232 9.12 -13.92 8.40
CA SER A 232 9.34 -12.47 8.41
C SER A 232 8.12 -11.72 8.93
N VAL A 233 8.26 -10.39 9.08
CA VAL A 233 7.15 -9.44 9.21
C VAL A 233 7.20 -8.52 8.00
N GLU A 234 6.07 -8.38 7.30
CA GLU A 234 5.96 -7.72 6.00
C GLU A 234 4.89 -6.60 6.07
N PRO A 235 5.26 -5.35 6.45
CA PRO A 235 4.33 -4.23 6.37
C PRO A 235 4.10 -3.83 4.91
N TYR A 236 2.83 -3.65 4.49
CA TYR A 236 2.49 -3.22 3.14
C TYR A 236 2.21 -1.72 3.08
N GLY A 237 2.77 -1.09 2.05
CA GLY A 237 2.45 0.28 1.65
C GLY A 237 2.34 0.37 0.13
N SER A 238 1.53 1.29 -0.36
CA SER A 238 1.53 1.67 -1.76
C SER A 238 2.75 2.51 -2.08
N MET A 239 3.41 2.24 -3.22
CA MET A 239 4.63 2.96 -3.58
C MET A 239 4.33 4.21 -4.41
N LEU A 240 5.08 5.26 -4.14
CA LEU A 240 5.14 6.50 -4.91
C LEU A 240 6.61 6.86 -5.18
N ARG A 241 6.86 7.77 -6.16
CA ARG A 241 8.23 8.18 -6.47
C ARG A 241 8.92 8.78 -5.26
N LYS A 242 10.20 8.43 -5.09
CA LYS A 242 11.08 9.08 -4.13
C LYS A 242 11.30 10.54 -4.55
N ASP A 243 11.62 11.38 -3.59
CA ASP A 243 11.95 12.79 -3.82
C ASP A 243 10.78 13.63 -4.41
N ASP A 244 9.54 13.21 -4.14
CA ASP A 244 8.30 13.95 -4.47
C ASP A 244 7.51 14.28 -3.19
N PRO A 245 8.04 15.18 -2.33
CA PRO A 245 7.47 15.44 -1.01
C PRO A 245 6.09 16.09 -1.08
N ALA A 246 5.79 16.84 -2.13
CA ALA A 246 4.48 17.47 -2.30
C ALA A 246 3.39 16.41 -2.57
N PHE A 247 3.66 15.46 -3.46
CA PHE A 247 2.75 14.35 -3.72
C PHE A 247 2.61 13.45 -2.50
N LYS A 248 3.75 13.06 -1.87
CA LYS A 248 3.73 12.25 -0.64
C LYS A 248 2.88 12.89 0.46
N LYS A 249 3.01 14.21 0.65
CA LYS A 249 2.20 14.92 1.66
C LYS A 249 0.70 14.79 1.41
N VAL A 250 0.23 14.98 0.18
CA VAL A 250 -1.21 14.82 -0.17
C VAL A 250 -1.68 13.40 0.11
N ILE A 251 -0.87 12.41 -0.25
CA ILE A 251 -1.18 11.00 -0.02
C ILE A 251 -1.22 10.67 1.48
N ASP A 252 -0.22 11.11 2.25
CA ASP A 252 -0.14 10.83 3.69
C ASP A 252 -1.26 11.54 4.46
N ASP A 253 -1.57 12.79 4.12
CA ASP A 253 -2.70 13.51 4.74
C ASP A 253 -4.03 12.79 4.49
N ALA A 254 -4.24 12.28 3.26
CA ALA A 254 -5.42 11.49 2.93
C ALA A 254 -5.46 10.16 3.70
N MET A 255 -4.32 9.47 3.82
CA MET A 255 -4.21 8.24 4.61
C MET A 255 -4.53 8.50 6.09
N LEU A 256 -3.95 9.56 6.69
CA LEU A 256 -4.23 9.95 8.08
C LEU A 256 -5.70 10.27 8.30
N ALA A 257 -6.35 10.96 7.35
CA ALA A 257 -7.78 11.22 7.42
C ALA A 257 -8.59 9.91 7.41
N MET A 258 -8.23 8.95 6.53
CA MET A 258 -8.90 7.65 6.45
C MET A 258 -8.67 6.75 7.68
N PHE A 259 -7.52 6.84 8.34
CA PHE A 259 -7.31 6.21 9.64
C PHE A 259 -8.19 6.85 10.72
N LYS A 260 -8.27 8.16 10.74
CA LYS A 260 -9.03 8.91 11.76
C LYS A 260 -10.55 8.72 11.66
N ASP A 261 -11.08 8.60 10.47
CA ASP A 261 -12.54 8.50 10.23
C ASP A 261 -13.05 7.05 10.12
N GLY A 262 -12.15 6.06 10.30
CA GLY A 262 -12.47 4.64 10.26
C GLY A 262 -12.67 4.09 8.84
N THR A 263 -12.25 4.81 7.80
CA THR A 263 -12.34 4.33 6.41
C THR A 263 -11.43 3.12 6.17
N ILE A 264 -10.24 3.10 6.78
CA ILE A 264 -9.31 1.96 6.68
C ILE A 264 -9.94 0.69 7.25
N GLU A 265 -10.57 0.76 8.43
CA GLU A 265 -11.23 -0.38 9.06
C GLU A 265 -12.44 -0.86 8.23
N LYS A 266 -13.22 0.07 7.65
CA LYS A 266 -14.33 -0.28 6.76
C LYS A 266 -13.87 -0.99 5.49
N LEU A 267 -12.78 -0.51 4.88
CA LEU A 267 -12.16 -1.17 3.74
C LEU A 267 -11.62 -2.56 4.13
N TYR A 268 -10.97 -2.65 5.30
CA TYR A 268 -10.49 -3.92 5.82
C TYR A 268 -11.65 -4.90 6.01
N ASP A 269 -12.72 -4.50 6.70
CA ASP A 269 -13.91 -5.34 6.91
C ASP A 269 -14.48 -5.83 5.57
N LYS A 270 -14.64 -4.94 4.60
CA LYS A 270 -15.13 -5.27 3.26
C LYS A 270 -14.32 -6.38 2.59
N TRP A 271 -12.98 -6.30 2.62
CA TRP A 271 -12.11 -7.15 1.82
C TRP A 271 -11.58 -8.40 2.53
N PHE A 272 -11.62 -8.43 3.87
CA PHE A 272 -11.08 -9.53 4.66
C PHE A 272 -12.12 -10.27 5.48
N MET A 273 -13.26 -9.63 5.81
CA MET A 273 -14.28 -10.20 6.67
C MET A 273 -15.63 -10.48 5.95
N ASN A 274 -15.78 -9.98 4.74
CA ASN A 274 -17.01 -10.15 3.95
C ASN A 274 -16.72 -10.93 2.65
N PRO A 275 -17.78 -11.44 1.97
CA PRO A 275 -17.64 -12.14 0.70
C PRO A 275 -17.06 -11.23 -0.39
N ILE A 276 -16.00 -11.70 -1.05
CA ILE A 276 -15.31 -10.96 -2.13
C ILE A 276 -15.32 -11.75 -3.45
N PRO A 277 -15.28 -11.06 -4.62
CA PRO A 277 -15.09 -11.74 -5.90
C PRO A 277 -13.68 -12.40 -5.98
N PRO A 278 -13.44 -13.37 -6.90
CA PRO A 278 -14.47 -13.99 -7.70
C PRO A 278 -15.38 -14.90 -6.89
N LYS A 279 -15.75 -15.80 -6.74
CA LYS A 279 -16.43 -16.91 -6.01
C LYS A 279 -17.17 -16.52 -4.72
N ASN A 280 -17.30 -15.24 -4.34
CA ASN A 280 -17.91 -14.82 -3.06
C ASN A 280 -17.25 -15.49 -1.84
N VAL A 281 -15.95 -15.60 -1.84
CA VAL A 281 -15.18 -16.19 -0.73
C VAL A 281 -15.03 -15.17 0.39
N THR A 282 -15.23 -15.63 1.63
CA THR A 282 -14.93 -14.86 2.83
C THR A 282 -13.62 -15.39 3.42
N LEU A 283 -12.63 -14.52 3.55
CA LEU A 283 -11.32 -14.92 4.07
C LEU A 283 -11.31 -15.10 5.59
N ASN A 284 -12.22 -14.41 6.30
CA ASN A 284 -12.32 -14.42 7.78
C ASN A 284 -10.98 -14.10 8.47
N VAL A 285 -10.27 -13.11 7.99
CA VAL A 285 -8.99 -12.66 8.55
C VAL A 285 -9.21 -11.40 9.38
N PRO A 286 -9.28 -11.49 10.72
CA PRO A 286 -9.45 -10.32 11.58
C PRO A 286 -8.19 -9.45 11.58
N ILE A 287 -8.35 -8.16 11.90
CA ILE A 287 -7.24 -7.23 12.05
C ILE A 287 -6.23 -7.78 13.07
N SER A 288 -4.98 -7.96 12.63
CA SER A 288 -3.90 -8.48 13.49
C SER A 288 -3.52 -7.50 14.62
N ALA A 289 -2.87 -8.00 15.68
CA ALA A 289 -2.35 -7.16 16.75
C ALA A 289 -1.39 -6.09 16.22
N GLN A 290 -0.50 -6.48 15.29
CA GLN A 290 0.45 -5.59 14.63
C GLN A 290 -0.27 -4.48 13.86
N PHE A 291 -1.28 -4.81 13.06
CA PHE A 291 -2.00 -3.80 12.30
C PHE A 291 -2.88 -2.90 13.19
N LYS A 292 -3.40 -3.40 14.32
CA LYS A 292 -4.07 -2.55 15.34
C LYS A 292 -3.15 -1.48 15.90
N LYS A 293 -1.85 -1.79 16.13
CA LYS A 293 -0.85 -0.81 16.54
C LYS A 293 -0.67 0.27 15.47
N VAL A 294 -0.61 -0.12 14.19
CA VAL A 294 -0.52 0.83 13.06
C VAL A 294 -1.76 1.72 12.98
N ILE A 295 -2.97 1.17 13.13
CA ILE A 295 -4.22 1.97 13.13
C ILE A 295 -4.19 3.01 14.25
N ALA A 296 -3.72 2.64 15.44
CA ALA A 296 -3.60 3.55 16.57
C ALA A 296 -2.49 4.60 16.41
N ASN A 297 -1.42 4.26 15.68
CA ASN A 297 -0.25 5.09 15.47
C ASN A 297 0.33 4.88 14.06
N PRO A 298 -0.27 5.51 13.03
CA PRO A 298 0.09 5.30 11.63
C PRO A 298 1.56 5.61 11.35
N THR A 299 2.23 4.73 10.61
CA THR A 299 3.65 4.82 10.27
C THR A 299 3.91 4.31 8.85
N ASP A 300 4.97 4.81 8.21
CA ASP A 300 5.53 4.30 6.97
C ASP A 300 6.93 3.67 7.18
N SER A 301 7.21 3.21 8.39
CA SER A 301 8.49 2.55 8.68
C SER A 301 8.70 1.32 7.79
N GLY A 302 9.92 1.19 7.25
CA GLY A 302 10.38 -0.01 6.57
C GLY A 302 11.16 -0.98 7.47
N ASP A 303 11.29 -0.68 8.77
CA ASP A 303 11.93 -1.59 9.73
C ASP A 303 10.89 -2.55 10.32
N PRO A 304 11.01 -3.87 10.10
CA PRO A 304 10.06 -4.86 10.64
C PRO A 304 10.00 -4.85 12.19
N LYS A 305 11.01 -4.34 12.87
CA LYS A 305 11.02 -4.22 14.34
C LYS A 305 9.94 -3.26 14.86
N ASP A 306 9.55 -2.27 14.08
CA ASP A 306 8.51 -1.31 14.46
C ASP A 306 7.11 -1.94 14.45
N TYR A 307 6.99 -3.17 13.93
CA TYR A 307 5.75 -3.95 13.84
C TYR A 307 5.79 -5.21 14.73
N ALA A 308 6.90 -5.49 15.39
CA ALA A 308 6.99 -6.62 16.32
C ALA A 308 6.13 -6.40 17.58
N ASP A 309 5.75 -7.51 18.22
CA ASP A 309 4.98 -7.51 19.46
C ASP A 309 5.84 -7.14 20.68
#